data_3d6919e905fbdf4ac5925306470d1b80
#
_entry.id   3d6919e905fbdf4ac5925306470d1b80
#
_cell.length_a   1.000
_cell.length_b   1.000
_cell.length_c   1.000
_cell.angle_alpha   90.00
_cell.angle_beta   90.00
_cell.angle_gamma   90.00
#
_symmetry.space_group_name_H-M   'P 1'
#
loop_
_entity.id
_entity.type
_entity.pdbx_description
1 polymer ?
#
loop_
_entity_poly.entity_id
_entity_poly.type
_entity_poly.pdbx_seq_one_letter_code
_entity_poly.pdbx_strand_id
1 'polypeptide(L)'
;MIAELTKKKVKVIFCDEKCNPISELCGIYGSYDTSQKIKTQISWKEETKKLVWAEIVRAKIKGQLSNLGDDCEREKILLSNYIKEIEPGDTTNREGHSAKVYFNALFGKGFSRSDNSIVNVALNCNRNSKRTY
;
A
#
# COMPACT_ATOMS: atom_id res chain seq x y z
N MET A 1 -8.55 4.87 28.78
CA MET A 1 -8.86 4.27 27.46
C MET A 1 -7.80 4.58 26.42
N ILE A 2 -7.52 5.85 26.05
CA ILE A 2 -6.48 6.19 25.02
C ILE A 2 -5.09 5.69 25.44
N ALA A 3 -4.66 5.91 26.68
CA ALA A 3 -3.37 5.42 27.19
C ALA A 3 -3.23 3.88 27.12
N GLU A 4 -4.31 3.13 27.29
CA GLU A 4 -4.29 1.67 27.15
C GLU A 4 -4.11 1.24 25.69
N LEU A 5 -4.73 1.94 24.74
CA LEU A 5 -4.53 1.69 23.32
C LEU A 5 -3.08 1.94 22.92
N THR A 6 -2.49 3.02 23.41
CA THR A 6 -1.08 3.37 23.15
C THR A 6 -0.12 2.33 23.74
N LYS A 7 -0.35 1.87 24.98
CA LYS A 7 0.43 0.78 25.61
C LYS A 7 0.38 -0.51 24.80
N LYS A 8 -0.78 -0.84 24.25
CA LYS A 8 -0.98 -2.02 23.40
C LYS A 8 -0.50 -1.82 21.95
N LYS A 9 0.16 -0.69 21.64
CA LYS A 9 0.63 -0.32 20.29
C LYS A 9 -0.50 -0.30 19.23
N VAL A 10 -1.74 0.00 19.67
CA VAL A 10 -2.86 0.17 18.75
C VAL A 10 -2.73 1.54 18.12
N LYS A 11 -2.73 1.59 16.79
CA LYS A 11 -2.72 2.85 16.05
C LYS A 11 -4.11 3.46 16.08
N VAL A 12 -4.20 4.72 16.50
CA VAL A 12 -5.45 5.51 16.48
C VAL A 12 -5.29 6.61 15.45
N ILE A 13 -6.19 6.63 14.46
CA ILE A 13 -6.20 7.62 13.39
C ILE A 13 -7.45 8.47 13.56
N PHE A 14 -7.28 9.79 13.57
CA PHE A 14 -8.37 10.76 13.59
C PHE A 14 -8.65 11.18 12.15
N CYS A 15 -9.93 11.18 11.77
CA CYS A 15 -10.36 11.52 10.41
C CYS A 15 -11.32 12.74 10.47
N ASP A 16 -11.39 13.46 9.34
CA ASP A 16 -12.39 14.48 9.11
C ASP A 16 -13.79 13.85 8.83
N GLU A 17 -14.79 14.71 8.59
CA GLU A 17 -16.17 14.29 8.28
C GLU A 17 -16.27 13.48 6.98
N LYS A 18 -15.27 13.57 6.10
CA LYS A 18 -15.17 12.82 4.84
C LYS A 18 -14.29 11.58 4.98
N CYS A 19 -13.97 11.18 6.23
CA CYS A 19 -13.09 10.08 6.57
C CYS A 19 -11.66 10.21 6.00
N ASN A 20 -11.17 11.42 5.72
CA ASN A 20 -9.77 11.64 5.39
C ASN A 20 -8.96 11.70 6.70
N PRO A 21 -7.85 10.97 6.80
CA PRO A 21 -6.98 11.04 7.96
C PRO A 21 -6.37 12.43 8.13
N ILE A 22 -6.58 13.04 9.30
CA ILE A 22 -6.03 14.36 9.67
C ILE A 22 -4.87 14.25 10.67
N SER A 23 -4.94 13.26 11.58
CA SER A 23 -3.89 13.06 12.56
C SER A 23 -3.84 11.62 13.04
N GLU A 24 -2.74 11.24 13.66
CA GLU A 24 -2.61 9.93 14.31
C GLU A 24 -2.00 10.08 15.71
N LEU A 25 -2.36 9.16 16.59
CA LEU A 25 -1.73 9.03 17.89
C LEU A 25 -0.57 8.05 17.79
N CYS A 26 0.64 8.58 17.97
CA CYS A 26 1.88 7.80 17.98
C CYS A 26 2.45 7.69 19.39
N GLY A 27 2.98 6.52 19.74
CA GLY A 27 3.78 6.37 20.94
C GLY A 27 5.08 7.19 20.84
N ILE A 28 5.46 7.91 21.93
CA ILE A 28 6.68 8.71 21.98
C ILE A 28 7.93 7.82 21.80
N TYR A 29 7.87 6.61 22.31
CA TYR A 29 8.97 5.64 22.25
C TYR A 29 8.69 4.63 21.12
N GLY A 30 9.13 4.99 19.91
CA GLY A 30 9.04 4.15 18.71
C GLY A 30 10.38 3.47 18.41
N SER A 31 10.97 3.75 17.27
CA SER A 31 12.26 3.22 16.84
C SER A 31 13.37 4.22 17.15
N TYR A 32 14.37 3.83 17.94
CA TYR A 32 15.51 4.71 18.32
C TYR A 32 16.45 5.01 17.14
N ASP A 33 16.37 4.21 16.07
CA ASP A 33 17.28 4.28 14.92
C ASP A 33 16.64 4.87 13.66
N THR A 34 15.45 5.47 13.78
CA THR A 34 14.70 6.05 12.65
C THR A 34 15.54 7.08 11.87
N SER A 35 16.24 7.96 12.58
CA SER A 35 17.10 8.97 11.96
C SER A 35 18.22 8.35 11.14
N GLN A 36 18.86 7.30 11.66
CA GLN A 36 19.90 6.56 10.96
C GLN A 36 19.37 5.85 9.71
N LYS A 37 18.21 5.20 9.83
CA LYS A 37 17.53 4.54 8.69
C LYS A 37 17.19 5.54 7.60
N ILE A 38 16.63 6.70 7.95
CA ILE A 38 16.31 7.76 6.99
C ILE A 38 17.57 8.27 6.28
N LYS A 39 18.66 8.55 7.03
CA LYS A 39 19.94 8.97 6.44
C LYS A 39 20.46 7.93 5.43
N THR A 40 20.45 6.65 5.83
CA THR A 40 20.87 5.55 4.95
C THR A 40 20.01 5.48 3.70
N GLN A 41 18.69 5.60 3.84
CA GLN A 41 17.75 5.55 2.70
C GLN A 41 17.93 6.72 1.74
N ILE A 42 18.19 7.93 2.25
CA ILE A 42 18.48 9.11 1.43
C ILE A 42 19.76 8.92 0.62
N SER A 43 20.78 8.25 1.20
CA SER A 43 22.08 8.01 0.54
C SER A 43 22.06 6.90 -0.50
N TRP A 44 20.95 6.18 -0.69
CA TRP A 44 20.86 5.13 -1.71
C TRP A 44 21.04 5.70 -3.11
N LYS A 45 21.83 4.98 -3.92
CA LYS A 45 21.97 5.25 -5.35
C LYS A 45 20.65 4.99 -6.09
N GLU A 46 20.47 5.63 -7.22
CA GLU A 46 19.24 5.50 -8.03
C GLU A 46 18.98 4.04 -8.47
N GLU A 47 20.04 3.29 -8.78
CA GLU A 47 19.91 1.87 -9.12
C GLU A 47 19.33 1.07 -7.94
N THR A 48 19.81 1.34 -6.72
CA THR A 48 19.31 0.67 -5.51
C THR A 48 17.84 1.02 -5.27
N LYS A 49 17.46 2.29 -5.44
CA LYS A 49 16.06 2.72 -5.30
C LYS A 49 15.15 2.02 -6.30
N LYS A 50 15.59 1.91 -7.56
CA LYS A 50 14.84 1.19 -8.62
C LYS A 50 14.67 -0.29 -8.31
N LEU A 51 15.71 -0.96 -7.81
CA LEU A 51 15.63 -2.37 -7.41
C LEU A 51 14.67 -2.58 -6.23
N VAL A 52 14.80 -1.76 -5.19
CA VAL A 52 13.92 -1.81 -4.02
C VAL A 52 12.46 -1.52 -4.42
N TRP A 53 12.25 -0.55 -5.32
CA TRP A 53 10.90 -0.27 -5.83
C TRP A 53 10.30 -1.48 -6.55
N ALA A 54 11.05 -2.14 -7.42
CA ALA A 54 10.60 -3.34 -8.11
C ALA A 54 10.19 -4.46 -7.14
N GLU A 55 10.94 -4.66 -6.03
CA GLU A 55 10.59 -5.65 -5.01
C GLU A 55 9.30 -5.25 -4.24
N ILE A 56 9.12 -3.96 -3.93
CA ILE A 56 7.89 -3.47 -3.32
C ILE A 56 6.68 -3.73 -4.23
N VAL A 57 6.82 -3.44 -5.54
CA VAL A 57 5.76 -3.69 -6.53
C VAL A 57 5.46 -5.19 -6.63
N ARG A 58 6.48 -6.06 -6.69
CA ARG A 58 6.30 -7.52 -6.66
C ARG A 58 5.54 -8.00 -5.45
N ALA A 59 5.93 -7.55 -4.27
CA ALA A 59 5.27 -7.92 -3.02
C ALA A 59 3.81 -7.44 -3.00
N LYS A 60 3.54 -6.23 -3.50
CA LYS A 60 2.21 -5.67 -3.60
C LYS A 60 1.31 -6.50 -4.53
N ILE A 61 1.79 -6.86 -5.72
CA ILE A 61 1.01 -7.66 -6.68
C ILE A 61 0.81 -9.09 -6.15
N LYS A 62 1.79 -9.69 -5.48
CA LYS A 62 1.62 -10.97 -4.79
C LYS A 62 0.50 -10.90 -3.73
N GLY A 63 0.45 -9.82 -2.94
CA GLY A 63 -0.63 -9.60 -1.98
C GLY A 63 -2.00 -9.43 -2.65
N GLN A 64 -2.07 -8.73 -3.79
CA GLN A 64 -3.30 -8.63 -4.57
C GLN A 64 -3.76 -10.00 -5.08
N LEU A 65 -2.83 -10.79 -5.62
CA LEU A 65 -3.09 -12.13 -6.15
C LEU A 65 -3.62 -13.07 -5.06
N SER A 66 -3.05 -13.03 -3.85
CA SER A 66 -3.51 -13.86 -2.74
C SER A 66 -4.90 -13.49 -2.20
N ASN A 67 -5.37 -12.27 -2.46
CA ASN A 67 -6.68 -11.79 -2.03
C ASN A 67 -7.80 -12.03 -3.06
N LEU A 68 -7.48 -12.48 -4.28
CA LEU A 68 -8.48 -12.80 -5.28
C LEU A 68 -9.12 -14.17 -5.00
N GLY A 69 -10.44 -14.24 -5.12
CA GLY A 69 -11.21 -15.48 -5.02
C GLY A 69 -10.92 -16.45 -6.16
N ASP A 70 -11.41 -17.69 -6.03
CA ASP A 70 -11.15 -18.73 -7.03
C ASP A 70 -11.92 -18.51 -8.34
N ASP A 71 -12.93 -17.66 -8.33
CA ASP A 71 -13.69 -17.19 -9.48
C ASP A 71 -12.93 -16.21 -10.39
N CYS A 72 -11.77 -15.68 -9.93
CA CYS A 72 -10.96 -14.70 -10.64
C CYS A 72 -9.71 -15.30 -11.31
N GLU A 73 -9.80 -16.48 -11.90
CA GLU A 73 -8.65 -17.22 -12.44
C GLU A 73 -7.93 -16.46 -13.58
N ARG A 74 -8.67 -15.78 -14.45
CA ARG A 74 -8.08 -14.95 -15.52
C ARG A 74 -7.23 -13.81 -14.97
N GLU A 75 -7.74 -13.13 -13.98
CA GLU A 75 -7.06 -12.02 -13.30
C GLU A 75 -5.83 -12.51 -12.54
N LYS A 76 -5.90 -13.66 -11.90
CA LYS A 76 -4.75 -14.31 -11.25
C LYS A 76 -3.63 -14.61 -12.25
N ILE A 77 -3.96 -15.14 -13.42
CA ILE A 77 -2.98 -15.40 -14.49
C ILE A 77 -2.34 -14.09 -14.95
N LEU A 78 -3.13 -13.03 -15.18
CA LEU A 78 -2.62 -11.72 -15.59
C LEU A 78 -1.67 -11.13 -14.54
N LEU A 79 -2.05 -11.13 -13.26
CA LEU A 79 -1.20 -10.64 -12.19
C LEU A 79 0.10 -11.44 -12.07
N SER A 80 0.02 -12.76 -12.24
CA SER A 80 1.21 -13.63 -12.23
C SER A 80 2.19 -13.29 -13.35
N ASN A 81 1.68 -12.94 -14.54
CA ASN A 81 2.51 -12.49 -15.66
C ASN A 81 3.13 -11.13 -15.38
N TYR A 82 2.35 -10.17 -14.84
CA TYR A 82 2.89 -8.86 -14.45
C TYR A 82 4.04 -8.96 -13.46
N ILE A 83 3.96 -9.88 -12.47
CA ILE A 83 5.05 -10.10 -11.51
C ILE A 83 6.37 -10.47 -12.24
N LYS A 84 6.31 -11.27 -13.30
CA LYS A 84 7.48 -11.68 -14.08
C LYS A 84 8.06 -10.55 -14.94
N GLU A 85 7.21 -9.60 -15.33
CA GLU A 85 7.56 -8.50 -16.24
C GLU A 85 8.03 -7.23 -15.50
N ILE A 86 8.09 -7.25 -14.16
CA ILE A 86 8.54 -6.08 -13.40
C ILE A 86 10.04 -5.87 -13.59
N GLU A 87 10.37 -4.73 -14.16
CA GLU A 87 11.72 -4.22 -14.32
C GLU A 87 12.13 -3.28 -13.17
N PRO A 88 13.44 -3.02 -12.96
CA PRO A 88 13.90 -2.04 -11.99
C PRO A 88 13.25 -0.67 -12.21
N GLY A 89 12.59 -0.15 -11.16
CA GLY A 89 11.86 1.11 -11.22
C GLY A 89 10.44 1.02 -11.77
N ASP A 90 9.97 -0.20 -12.14
CA ASP A 90 8.64 -0.44 -12.73
C ASP A 90 8.34 0.48 -13.93
N THR A 91 9.28 0.57 -14.86
CA THR A 91 9.21 1.46 -16.04
C THR A 91 7.97 1.19 -16.90
N THR A 92 7.47 -0.03 -16.90
CA THR A 92 6.27 -0.46 -17.63
C THR A 92 4.96 -0.26 -16.83
N ASN A 93 5.03 0.36 -15.64
CA ASN A 93 3.88 0.65 -14.76
C ASN A 93 3.01 -0.58 -14.47
N ARG A 94 3.66 -1.69 -14.13
CA ARG A 94 2.95 -2.93 -13.76
C ARG A 94 2.15 -2.77 -12.46
N GLU A 95 2.60 -1.88 -11.56
CA GLU A 95 1.82 -1.49 -10.38
C GLU A 95 0.44 -0.95 -10.77
N GLY A 96 0.38 0.01 -11.68
CA GLY A 96 -0.88 0.62 -12.11
C GLY A 96 -1.78 -0.36 -12.86
N HIS A 97 -1.22 -1.18 -13.75
CA HIS A 97 -1.97 -2.19 -14.49
C HIS A 97 -2.54 -3.25 -13.56
N SER A 98 -1.76 -3.77 -12.61
CA SER A 98 -2.22 -4.76 -11.64
C SER A 98 -3.30 -4.20 -10.72
N ALA A 99 -3.16 -2.95 -10.27
CA ALA A 99 -4.18 -2.29 -9.45
C ALA A 99 -5.52 -2.20 -10.19
N LYS A 100 -5.50 -1.84 -11.48
CA LYS A 100 -6.72 -1.77 -12.31
C LYS A 100 -7.38 -3.14 -12.44
N VAL A 101 -6.62 -4.18 -12.75
CA VAL A 101 -7.14 -5.57 -12.86
C VAL A 101 -7.73 -6.01 -11.53
N TYR A 102 -6.98 -5.83 -10.43
CA TYR A 102 -7.39 -6.22 -9.09
C TYR A 102 -8.68 -5.53 -8.62
N PHE A 103 -8.75 -4.20 -8.74
CA PHE A 103 -9.93 -3.47 -8.30
C PHE A 103 -11.15 -3.74 -9.19
N ASN A 104 -10.95 -3.95 -10.47
CA ASN A 104 -12.04 -4.35 -11.37
C ASN A 104 -12.58 -5.75 -11.04
N ALA A 105 -11.73 -6.67 -10.62
CA ALA A 105 -12.14 -8.00 -10.17
C ALA A 105 -12.98 -7.92 -8.88
N LEU A 106 -12.58 -7.08 -7.92
CA LEU A 106 -13.28 -6.98 -6.63
C LEU A 106 -14.56 -6.16 -6.67
N PHE A 107 -14.57 -5.05 -7.42
CA PHE A 107 -15.63 -4.03 -7.35
C PHE A 107 -16.35 -3.80 -8.68
N GLY A 108 -15.97 -4.55 -9.72
CA GLY A 108 -16.54 -4.41 -11.07
C GLY A 108 -15.81 -3.38 -11.94
N LYS A 109 -16.04 -3.48 -13.26
CA LYS A 109 -15.34 -2.67 -14.29
C LYS A 109 -15.59 -1.16 -14.20
N GLY A 110 -16.63 -0.72 -13.52
CA GLY A 110 -16.96 0.69 -13.32
C GLY A 110 -16.26 1.33 -12.11
N PHE A 111 -15.50 0.56 -11.33
CA PHE A 111 -14.85 1.09 -10.14
C PHE A 111 -13.71 2.03 -10.50
N SER A 112 -13.74 3.24 -9.92
CA SER A 112 -12.66 4.21 -10.01
C SER A 112 -12.16 4.59 -8.62
N ARG A 113 -10.82 4.70 -8.47
CA ARG A 113 -10.20 5.17 -7.23
C ARG A 113 -10.42 6.66 -6.95
N SER A 114 -10.88 7.41 -7.95
CA SER A 114 -11.24 8.83 -7.82
C SER A 114 -12.68 9.06 -7.35
N ASP A 115 -13.52 8.02 -7.36
CA ASP A 115 -14.92 8.15 -6.98
C ASP A 115 -15.08 8.35 -5.47
N ASN A 116 -16.05 9.19 -5.10
CA ASN A 116 -16.38 9.44 -3.69
C ASN A 116 -17.28 8.31 -3.15
N SER A 117 -16.67 7.17 -2.85
CA SER A 117 -17.37 5.97 -2.37
C SER A 117 -16.83 5.51 -1.01
N ILE A 118 -17.68 4.83 -0.23
CA ILE A 118 -17.29 4.26 1.08
C ILE A 118 -16.08 3.31 0.93
N VAL A 119 -16.00 2.58 -0.18
CA VAL A 119 -14.88 1.68 -0.48
C VAL A 119 -13.58 2.49 -0.61
N ASN A 120 -13.59 3.61 -1.33
CA ASN A 120 -12.42 4.46 -1.50
C ASN A 120 -12.00 5.12 -0.18
N VAL A 121 -12.96 5.50 0.64
CA VAL A 121 -12.71 6.00 1.99
C VAL A 121 -11.95 4.96 2.82
N ALA A 122 -12.45 3.73 2.90
CA ALA A 122 -11.79 2.64 3.63
C ALA A 122 -10.39 2.33 3.09
N LEU A 123 -10.21 2.31 1.76
CA LEU A 123 -8.92 2.10 1.12
C LEU A 123 -7.93 3.25 1.38
N ASN A 124 -8.40 4.48 1.50
CA ASN A 124 -7.57 5.65 1.82
C ASN A 124 -7.13 5.65 3.28
N CYS A 125 -8.00 5.30 4.23
CA CYS A 125 -7.63 5.12 5.64
C CYS A 125 -6.50 4.09 5.79
N ASN A 126 -6.60 2.94 5.13
CA ASN A 126 -5.58 1.91 5.18
C ASN A 126 -4.27 2.33 4.50
N ARG A 127 -4.31 3.10 3.41
CA ARG A 127 -3.12 3.62 2.72
C ARG A 127 -2.29 4.54 3.62
N ASN A 128 -2.93 5.42 4.37
CA ASN A 128 -2.24 6.37 5.23
C ASN A 128 -1.65 5.71 6.48
N SER A 129 -2.26 4.61 6.97
CA SER A 129 -1.71 3.87 8.11
C SER A 129 -0.37 3.17 7.81
N LYS A 130 -0.02 2.95 6.52
CA LYS A 130 1.25 2.31 6.10
C LYS A 130 2.38 3.29 5.81
N ARG A 131 2.14 4.61 5.82
CA ARG A 131 3.16 5.63 5.51
C ARG A 131 4.04 6.03 6.68
N THR A 132 3.85 5.46 7.86
CA THR A 132 4.54 5.85 9.09
C THR A 132 5.56 4.80 9.52
N TYR A 133 6.56 4.51 8.65
CA TYR A 133 7.79 3.79 9.05
C TYR A 133 8.96 4.26 8.20
#